data_2350132563bd32327078dc5eb54d1b45
#
_entry.id   2350132563bd32327078dc5eb54d1b45
#
_cell.length_a   1.000
_cell.length_b   1.000
_cell.length_c   1.000
_cell.angle_alpha   90.00
_cell.angle_beta   90.00
_cell.angle_gamma   90.00
#
_symmetry.space_group_name_H-M   'P 1'
#
loop_
_entity.id
_entity.type
_entity.pdbx_description
1 polymer ?
#
loop_
_entity_poly.entity_id
_entity_poly.type
_entity_poly.pdbx_seq_one_letter_code
_entity_poly.pdbx_strand_id
1 'polypeptide(L)'
;TECFFNLKTSPFINKEINRLALQFLEYGSFGSRSCPDLLAITYYAGNYRGNMNKEYTREIQDTYYQLDHDLGVLLDKIDQKVGLQHTLIVFTGSGYYQSIEEYPDGMPLLNGEFHPKRCVALLNMYLMAIYGQQNNWVKGFYNNQIYLNRKAIEDAKLDLIEIQEK
;
A
#
# COMPACT_ATOMS: atom_id res chain seq x y z
N THR A 1 6.59 -9.04 26.30
CA THR A 1 6.94 -8.37 25.01
C THR A 1 6.68 -9.31 23.84
N GLU A 2 7.04 -10.58 23.92
CA GLU A 2 6.90 -11.59 22.85
C GLU A 2 5.44 -11.94 22.55
N CYS A 3 4.59 -12.01 23.58
CA CYS A 3 3.17 -12.29 23.43
C CYS A 3 2.44 -11.23 22.59
N PHE A 4 2.71 -9.95 22.81
CA PHE A 4 2.14 -8.87 22.01
C PHE A 4 2.65 -8.86 20.57
N PHE A 5 3.91 -9.23 20.36
CA PHE A 5 4.45 -9.36 19.02
C PHE A 5 3.76 -10.50 18.25
N ASN A 6 3.59 -11.65 18.89
CA ASN A 6 2.91 -12.81 18.29
C ASN A 6 1.43 -12.52 18.00
N LEU A 7 0.73 -11.80 18.90
CA LEU A 7 -0.65 -11.36 18.62
C LEU A 7 -0.70 -10.41 17.41
N LYS A 8 0.20 -9.41 17.39
CA LYS A 8 0.24 -8.40 16.32
C LYS A 8 0.52 -9.00 14.94
N THR A 9 1.21 -10.13 14.87
CA THR A 9 1.54 -10.83 13.64
C THR A 9 0.65 -12.06 13.39
N SER A 10 -0.47 -12.20 14.11
CA SER A 10 -1.42 -13.30 13.96
C SER A 10 -2.71 -12.84 13.28
N PRO A 11 -3.50 -13.76 12.69
CA PRO A 11 -4.82 -13.46 12.14
C PRO A 11 -5.77 -12.79 13.13
N PHE A 12 -5.60 -13.07 14.43
CA PHE A 12 -6.49 -12.59 15.49
C PHE A 12 -6.47 -11.08 15.69
N ILE A 13 -5.39 -10.39 15.28
CA ILE A 13 -5.31 -8.93 15.41
C ILE A 13 -6.40 -8.23 14.60
N ASN A 14 -6.74 -8.75 13.43
CA ASN A 14 -7.77 -8.18 12.56
C ASN A 14 -9.13 -8.18 13.23
N LYS A 15 -9.46 -9.25 13.95
CA LYS A 15 -10.70 -9.34 14.71
C LYS A 15 -10.81 -8.27 15.78
N GLU A 16 -9.72 -7.99 16.50
CA GLU A 16 -9.69 -6.92 17.51
C GLU A 16 -9.77 -5.53 16.86
N ILE A 17 -9.09 -5.31 15.73
CA ILE A 17 -9.18 -4.07 14.96
C ILE A 17 -10.62 -3.86 14.49
N ASN A 18 -11.25 -4.90 13.93
CA ASN A 18 -12.64 -4.83 13.46
C ASN A 18 -13.61 -4.55 14.61
N ARG A 19 -13.42 -5.20 15.77
CA ARG A 19 -14.22 -4.93 16.97
C ARG A 19 -14.14 -3.47 17.42
N LEU A 20 -12.95 -2.88 17.40
CA LEU A 20 -12.76 -1.46 17.68
C LEU A 20 -13.46 -0.58 16.64
N ALA A 21 -13.33 -0.88 15.35
CA ALA A 21 -14.00 -0.15 14.29
C ALA A 21 -15.53 -0.17 14.45
N LEU A 22 -16.10 -1.33 14.77
CA LEU A 22 -17.53 -1.48 15.06
C LEU A 22 -17.97 -0.64 16.28
N GLN A 23 -17.15 -0.60 17.34
CA GLN A 23 -17.43 0.27 18.49
C GLN A 23 -17.36 1.75 18.13
N PHE A 24 -16.39 2.18 17.33
CA PHE A 24 -16.34 3.56 16.84
C PHE A 24 -17.58 3.92 16.02
N LEU A 25 -18.05 3.03 15.16
CA LEU A 25 -19.29 3.24 14.41
C LEU A 25 -20.52 3.28 15.30
N GLU A 26 -20.60 2.42 16.33
CA GLU A 26 -21.74 2.36 17.24
C GLU A 26 -21.86 3.63 18.08
N TYR A 27 -20.80 4.03 18.73
CA TYR A 27 -20.80 5.12 19.70
C TYR A 27 -20.40 6.47 19.09
N GLY A 28 -19.79 6.48 17.90
CA GLY A 28 -19.46 7.69 17.17
C GLY A 28 -20.65 8.31 16.45
N SER A 29 -20.54 9.59 16.15
CA SER A 29 -21.59 10.36 15.42
C SER A 29 -21.32 10.35 13.91
N PHE A 30 -20.91 9.19 13.36
CA PHE A 30 -20.62 9.08 11.92
C PHE A 30 -21.87 9.32 11.09
N GLY A 31 -21.73 10.10 10.01
CA GLY A 31 -22.80 10.44 9.08
C GLY A 31 -23.85 11.39 9.60
N SER A 32 -23.73 11.91 10.83
CA SER A 32 -24.71 12.82 11.43
C SER A 32 -24.35 14.31 11.27
N ARG A 33 -23.14 14.60 10.77
CA ARG A 33 -22.62 15.97 10.59
C ARG A 33 -22.72 16.43 9.14
N SER A 34 -22.68 17.76 8.93
CA SER A 34 -22.68 18.38 7.60
C SER A 34 -21.34 18.23 6.86
N CYS A 35 -20.27 17.85 7.54
CA CYS A 35 -18.97 17.58 6.96
C CYS A 35 -18.72 16.06 6.88
N PRO A 36 -17.96 15.60 5.88
CA PRO A 36 -17.59 14.19 5.79
C PRO A 36 -16.80 13.72 7.00
N ASP A 37 -17.11 12.53 7.49
CA ASP A 37 -16.31 11.84 8.49
C ASP A 37 -15.31 10.90 7.80
N LEU A 38 -14.15 10.69 8.40
CA LEU A 38 -13.11 9.76 7.90
C LEU A 38 -12.86 8.67 8.95
N LEU A 39 -13.03 7.42 8.54
CA LEU A 39 -12.61 6.26 9.31
C LEU A 39 -11.50 5.53 8.53
N ALA A 40 -10.28 5.57 9.05
CA ALA A 40 -9.14 4.86 8.47
C ALA A 40 -8.84 3.62 9.31
N ILE A 41 -8.85 2.46 8.67
CA ILE A 41 -8.59 1.17 9.31
C ILE A 41 -7.42 0.50 8.59
N THR A 42 -6.49 -0.06 9.36
CA THR A 42 -5.39 -0.85 8.81
C THR A 42 -5.49 -2.27 9.33
N TYR A 43 -5.70 -3.21 8.42
CA TYR A 43 -5.70 -4.64 8.71
C TYR A 43 -4.35 -5.27 8.40
N TYR A 44 -4.07 -6.37 9.07
CA TYR A 44 -2.89 -7.16 8.83
C TYR A 44 -3.18 -8.24 7.77
N ALA A 45 -2.42 -8.25 6.68
CA ALA A 45 -2.66 -9.12 5.54
C ALA A 45 -1.72 -10.33 5.45
N GLY A 46 -1.08 -10.70 6.56
CA GLY A 46 -0.37 -11.99 6.63
C GLY A 46 1.11 -11.97 6.24
N ASN A 47 1.83 -10.88 6.49
CA ASN A 47 3.30 -10.89 6.35
C ASN A 47 3.95 -11.48 7.62
N TYR A 48 3.96 -12.80 7.72
CA TYR A 48 4.52 -13.51 8.86
C TYR A 48 6.05 -13.43 8.85
N ARG A 49 6.62 -12.58 9.74
CA ARG A 49 8.07 -12.45 10.00
C ARG A 49 8.94 -12.08 8.79
N GLY A 50 8.37 -11.48 7.76
CA GLY A 50 9.12 -11.12 6.55
C GLY A 50 9.59 -12.30 5.71
N ASN A 51 9.24 -13.53 6.08
CA ASN A 51 9.56 -14.72 5.34
C ASN A 51 8.30 -15.24 4.62
N MET A 52 8.33 -15.19 3.31
CA MET A 52 7.31 -15.81 2.45
C MET A 52 7.58 -17.33 2.33
N ASN A 53 7.75 -18.02 3.46
CA ASN A 53 7.98 -19.46 3.43
C ASN A 53 6.66 -20.19 3.19
N LYS A 54 6.71 -21.28 2.42
CA LYS A 54 5.60 -22.23 2.21
C LYS A 54 4.95 -22.69 3.52
N GLU A 55 5.66 -22.60 4.63
CA GLU A 55 5.23 -22.98 5.96
C GLU A 55 4.00 -22.22 6.47
N TYR A 56 3.81 -20.97 6.02
CA TYR A 56 2.72 -20.09 6.50
C TYR A 56 1.56 -19.93 5.51
N THR A 57 1.49 -20.75 4.47
CA THR A 57 0.45 -20.61 3.43
C THR A 57 -0.96 -20.82 4.00
N ARG A 58 -1.13 -21.72 4.97
CA ARG A 58 -2.43 -21.99 5.60
C ARG A 58 -2.88 -20.84 6.49
N GLU A 59 -1.96 -20.29 7.26
CA GLU A 59 -2.21 -19.14 8.13
C GLU A 59 -2.54 -17.88 7.30
N ILE A 60 -1.88 -17.70 6.17
CA ILE A 60 -2.19 -16.62 5.23
C ILE A 60 -3.59 -16.81 4.65
N GLN A 61 -3.94 -18.01 4.18
CA GLN A 61 -5.28 -18.31 3.67
C GLN A 61 -6.35 -18.05 4.73
N ASP A 62 -6.15 -18.55 5.94
CA ASP A 62 -7.07 -18.33 7.06
C ASP A 62 -7.22 -16.85 7.39
N THR A 63 -6.12 -16.08 7.35
CA THR A 63 -6.15 -14.63 7.55
C THR A 63 -7.06 -13.94 6.53
N TYR A 64 -6.98 -14.32 5.26
CA TYR A 64 -7.84 -13.74 4.22
C TYR A 64 -9.29 -14.14 4.36
N TYR A 65 -9.58 -15.39 4.69
CA TYR A 65 -10.96 -15.84 4.95
C TYR A 65 -11.59 -15.10 6.13
N GLN A 66 -10.82 -14.93 7.22
CA GLN A 66 -11.32 -14.21 8.37
C GLN A 66 -11.47 -12.71 8.10
N LEU A 67 -10.54 -12.12 7.35
CA LEU A 67 -10.62 -10.72 6.94
C LEU A 67 -11.84 -10.45 6.05
N ASP A 68 -12.12 -11.32 5.10
CA ASP A 68 -13.31 -11.22 4.25
C ASP A 68 -14.59 -11.22 5.08
N HIS A 69 -14.71 -12.17 6.01
CA HIS A 69 -15.83 -12.22 6.94
C HIS A 69 -15.95 -10.95 7.79
N ASP A 70 -14.86 -10.51 8.38
CA ASP A 70 -14.82 -9.31 9.23
C ASP A 70 -15.16 -8.04 8.45
N LEU A 71 -14.73 -7.93 7.19
CA LEU A 71 -15.10 -6.84 6.30
C LEU A 71 -16.60 -6.87 5.98
N GLY A 72 -17.19 -8.03 5.74
CA GLY A 72 -18.63 -8.18 5.55
C GLY A 72 -19.41 -7.61 6.75
N VAL A 73 -19.03 -8.00 7.98
CA VAL A 73 -19.66 -7.50 9.21
C VAL A 73 -19.48 -5.96 9.36
N LEU A 74 -18.31 -5.42 8.98
CA LEU A 74 -18.06 -3.98 9.01
C LEU A 74 -18.94 -3.24 8.01
N LEU A 75 -19.07 -3.74 6.78
CA LEU A 75 -19.88 -3.14 5.73
C LEU A 75 -21.37 -3.14 6.11
N ASP A 76 -21.87 -4.25 6.65
CA ASP A 76 -23.24 -4.35 7.17
C ASP A 76 -23.51 -3.31 8.26
N LYS A 77 -22.53 -3.08 9.15
CA LYS A 77 -22.65 -2.07 10.21
C LYS A 77 -22.63 -0.65 9.65
N ILE A 78 -21.80 -0.38 8.65
CA ILE A 78 -21.76 0.93 7.95
C ILE A 78 -23.10 1.17 7.27
N ASP A 79 -23.64 0.17 6.59
CA ASP A 79 -24.94 0.30 5.92
C ASP A 79 -26.07 0.62 6.89
N GLN A 80 -26.13 -0.11 8.01
CA GLN A 80 -27.12 0.13 9.05
C GLN A 80 -27.01 1.50 9.72
N LYS A 81 -25.80 2.04 9.87
CA LYS A 81 -25.55 3.26 10.64
C LYS A 81 -25.59 4.53 9.78
N VAL A 82 -24.98 4.48 8.61
CA VAL A 82 -24.78 5.62 7.70
C VAL A 82 -25.48 5.42 6.36
N GLY A 83 -25.52 4.17 5.88
CA GLY A 83 -25.96 3.81 4.53
C GLY A 83 -24.78 3.75 3.54
N LEU A 84 -24.65 2.65 2.80
CA LEU A 84 -23.60 2.49 1.80
C LEU A 84 -23.71 3.53 0.67
N GLN A 85 -24.92 3.97 0.35
CA GLN A 85 -25.17 5.03 -0.64
C GLN A 85 -24.61 6.40 -0.24
N HIS A 86 -24.29 6.60 1.04
CA HIS A 86 -23.69 7.82 1.57
C HIS A 86 -22.21 7.64 1.97
N THR A 87 -21.61 6.51 1.62
CA THR A 87 -20.29 6.14 2.06
C THR A 87 -19.36 5.90 0.86
N LEU A 88 -18.21 6.58 0.82
CA LEU A 88 -17.15 6.26 -0.11
C LEU A 88 -16.18 5.29 0.58
N ILE A 89 -16.04 4.10 0.02
CA ILE A 89 -15.11 3.08 0.51
C ILE A 89 -13.90 3.04 -0.41
N VAL A 90 -12.71 3.20 0.17
CA VAL A 90 -11.42 3.06 -0.53
C VAL A 90 -10.66 1.91 0.10
N PHE A 91 -10.39 0.90 -0.69
CA PHE A 91 -9.63 -0.27 -0.28
C PHE A 91 -8.29 -0.30 -1.01
N THR A 92 -7.19 -0.38 -0.26
CA THR A 92 -5.84 -0.37 -0.84
C THR A 92 -4.92 -1.31 -0.09
N GLY A 93 -4.01 -1.96 -0.80
CA GLY A 93 -2.92 -2.72 -0.20
C GLY A 93 -1.67 -1.86 -0.03
N SER A 94 -0.92 -2.07 1.04
CA SER A 94 0.37 -1.43 1.27
C SER A 94 1.55 -2.14 0.58
N GLY A 95 1.29 -3.25 -0.08
CA GLY A 95 2.26 -4.04 -0.81
C GLY A 95 1.57 -5.08 -1.69
N TYR A 96 2.36 -5.85 -2.39
CA TYR A 96 1.86 -7.00 -3.14
C TYR A 96 2.59 -8.26 -2.70
N TYR A 97 1.87 -9.35 -2.72
CA TYR A 97 2.42 -10.68 -2.55
C TYR A 97 2.79 -11.22 -3.92
N GLN A 98 4.06 -11.56 -4.11
CA GLN A 98 4.51 -12.31 -5.26
C GLN A 98 4.83 -13.72 -4.76
N SER A 99 4.05 -14.72 -5.19
CA SER A 99 4.43 -16.10 -4.99
C SER A 99 5.71 -16.34 -5.76
N ILE A 100 6.71 -16.93 -5.10
CA ILE A 100 7.86 -17.47 -5.81
C ILE A 100 7.31 -18.73 -6.51
N GLU A 101 6.88 -18.59 -7.75
CA GLU A 101 6.65 -19.76 -8.60
C GLU A 101 7.99 -20.45 -8.72
N GLU A 102 8.03 -21.72 -8.36
CA GLU A 102 9.16 -22.58 -8.69
C GLU A 102 9.16 -22.72 -10.22
N TYR A 103 10.01 -21.92 -10.86
CA TYR A 103 10.29 -22.15 -12.27
C TYR A 103 10.90 -23.54 -12.43
N PRO A 104 10.54 -24.29 -13.50
CA PRO A 104 11.13 -25.58 -13.78
C PRO A 104 12.66 -25.46 -13.75
N ASP A 105 13.32 -26.43 -13.12
CA ASP A 105 14.77 -26.50 -12.99
C ASP A 105 15.47 -26.17 -14.31
N GLY A 106 16.29 -25.14 -14.30
CA GLY A 106 17.21 -24.82 -15.40
C GLY A 106 17.05 -23.46 -16.08
N MET A 107 16.04 -22.64 -15.74
CA MET A 107 16.04 -21.25 -16.21
C MET A 107 16.80 -20.35 -15.22
N PRO A 108 17.83 -19.60 -15.66
CA PRO A 108 18.44 -18.60 -14.81
C PRO A 108 17.40 -17.53 -14.52
N LEU A 109 16.96 -17.46 -13.27
CA LEU A 109 16.20 -16.32 -12.77
C LEU A 109 17.08 -15.09 -12.98
N LEU A 110 16.68 -14.19 -13.86
CA LEU A 110 17.16 -12.81 -13.89
C LEU A 110 16.63 -12.12 -12.64
N ASN A 111 17.08 -12.55 -11.48
CA ASN A 111 16.80 -11.91 -10.21
C ASN A 111 17.59 -10.61 -10.13
N GLY A 112 17.03 -9.56 -10.68
CA GLY A 112 17.54 -8.21 -10.50
C GLY A 112 16.97 -7.59 -9.24
N GLU A 113 17.82 -7.19 -8.32
CA GLU A 113 17.40 -6.36 -7.21
C GLU A 113 17.18 -4.93 -7.70
N PHE A 114 15.97 -4.41 -7.56
CA PHE A 114 15.68 -3.03 -7.90
C PHE A 114 16.22 -2.09 -6.82
N HIS A 115 17.16 -1.24 -7.19
CA HIS A 115 17.74 -0.24 -6.30
C HIS A 115 17.15 1.16 -6.56
N PRO A 116 16.19 1.64 -5.77
CA PRO A 116 15.55 2.95 -6.00
C PRO A 116 16.53 4.12 -6.11
N LYS A 117 17.58 4.15 -5.28
CA LYS A 117 18.59 5.19 -5.31
C LYS A 117 19.40 5.20 -6.62
N ARG A 118 19.71 4.02 -7.17
CA ARG A 118 20.40 3.90 -8.47
C ARG A 118 19.49 4.35 -9.60
N CYS A 119 18.21 3.96 -9.56
CA CYS A 119 17.23 4.40 -10.54
C CYS A 119 17.12 5.93 -10.59
N VAL A 120 16.96 6.59 -9.45
CA VAL A 120 16.92 8.06 -9.35
C VAL A 120 18.20 8.70 -9.88
N ALA A 121 19.37 8.15 -9.56
CA ALA A 121 20.65 8.68 -10.05
C ALA A 121 20.79 8.55 -11.57
N LEU A 122 20.45 7.40 -12.14
CA LEU A 122 20.48 7.16 -13.58
C LEU A 122 19.51 8.04 -14.35
N LEU A 123 18.29 8.22 -13.85
CA LEU A 123 17.31 9.12 -14.44
C LEU A 123 17.76 10.57 -14.40
N ASN A 124 18.34 11.02 -13.28
CA ASN A 124 18.90 12.37 -13.22
C ASN A 124 20.03 12.55 -14.22
N MET A 125 20.96 11.60 -14.33
CA MET A 125 22.04 11.63 -15.33
C MET A 125 21.50 11.68 -16.76
N TYR A 126 20.50 10.88 -17.07
CA TYR A 126 19.87 10.84 -18.38
C TYR A 126 19.19 12.17 -18.73
N LEU A 127 18.40 12.72 -17.82
CA LEU A 127 17.74 14.01 -18.03
C LEU A 127 18.73 15.19 -18.10
N MET A 128 19.83 15.14 -17.35
CA MET A 128 20.93 16.10 -17.48
C MET A 128 21.59 16.05 -18.85
N ALA A 129 21.78 14.86 -19.41
CA ALA A 129 22.37 14.70 -20.73
C ALA A 129 21.46 15.28 -21.86
N ILE A 130 20.15 15.16 -21.70
CA ILE A 130 19.19 15.68 -22.68
C ILE A 130 19.04 17.19 -22.58
N TYR A 131 18.86 17.71 -21.36
CA TYR A 131 18.53 19.13 -21.13
C TYR A 131 19.73 20.01 -20.80
N GLY A 132 20.94 19.43 -20.74
CA GLY A 132 22.20 20.16 -20.60
C GLY A 132 22.38 20.98 -19.33
N GLN A 133 21.56 20.76 -18.31
CA GLN A 133 21.54 21.52 -17.07
C GLN A 133 21.87 20.63 -15.87
N GLN A 134 22.66 21.16 -14.93
CA GLN A 134 22.99 20.48 -13.67
C GLN A 134 21.87 20.65 -12.64
N ASN A 135 20.66 20.22 -12.97
CA ASN A 135 19.52 20.26 -12.08
C ASN A 135 19.17 18.85 -11.60
N ASN A 136 18.68 18.74 -10.38
CA ASN A 136 18.05 17.50 -9.92
C ASN A 136 16.62 17.44 -10.47
N TRP A 137 16.44 16.73 -11.58
CA TRP A 137 15.16 16.56 -12.27
C TRP A 137 14.22 15.60 -11.54
N VAL A 138 14.77 14.60 -10.84
CA VAL A 138 14.04 13.61 -10.06
C VAL A 138 14.24 13.92 -8.59
N LYS A 139 13.14 14.17 -7.88
CA LYS A 139 13.14 14.47 -6.45
C LYS A 139 13.30 13.21 -5.59
N GLY A 140 12.80 12.08 -6.07
CA GLY A 140 12.91 10.81 -5.36
C GLY A 140 12.04 9.72 -5.95
N PHE A 141 12.13 8.55 -5.32
CA PHE A 141 11.33 7.36 -5.59
C PHE A 141 10.64 6.93 -4.29
N TYR A 142 9.31 6.91 -4.27
CA TYR A 142 8.50 6.53 -3.13
C TYR A 142 7.26 5.75 -3.60
N ASN A 143 6.89 4.70 -2.89
CA ASN A 143 5.71 3.88 -3.20
C ASN A 143 5.62 3.43 -4.66
N ASN A 144 6.75 2.95 -5.22
CA ASN A 144 6.87 2.53 -6.61
C ASN A 144 6.58 3.64 -7.64
N GLN A 145 6.71 4.90 -7.24
CA GLN A 145 6.51 6.07 -8.09
C GLN A 145 7.74 6.96 -8.11
N ILE A 146 8.02 7.55 -9.27
CA ILE A 146 9.08 8.53 -9.47
C ILE A 146 8.48 9.92 -9.32
N TYR A 147 9.06 10.72 -8.45
CA TYR A 147 8.66 12.10 -8.21
C TYR A 147 9.60 13.06 -8.92
N LEU A 148 9.08 13.77 -9.91
CA LEU A 148 9.83 14.80 -10.64
C LEU A 148 9.92 16.09 -9.84
N ASN A 149 11.00 16.85 -10.07
CA ASN A 149 11.21 18.17 -9.46
C ASN A 149 10.50 19.24 -10.31
N ARG A 150 9.22 19.45 -10.04
CA ARG A 150 8.38 20.39 -10.78
C ARG A 150 8.98 21.79 -10.84
N LYS A 151 9.57 22.26 -9.73
CA LYS A 151 10.19 23.58 -9.69
C LYS A 151 11.37 23.70 -10.68
N ALA A 152 12.24 22.69 -10.73
CA ALA A 152 13.35 22.68 -11.68
C ALA A 152 12.87 22.65 -13.14
N ILE A 153 11.77 21.94 -13.40
CA ILE A 153 11.13 21.85 -14.72
C ILE A 153 10.54 23.21 -15.13
N GLU A 154 9.82 23.87 -14.22
CA GLU A 154 9.23 25.20 -14.43
C GLU A 154 10.32 26.25 -14.62
N ASP A 155 11.36 26.28 -13.78
CA ASP A 155 12.48 27.21 -13.88
C ASP A 155 13.24 27.05 -15.22
N ALA A 156 13.30 25.83 -15.74
CA ALA A 156 13.89 25.52 -17.04
C ALA A 156 12.93 25.76 -18.23
N LYS A 157 11.67 26.14 -17.98
CA LYS A 157 10.61 26.34 -18.98
C LYS A 157 10.37 25.11 -19.86
N LEU A 158 10.46 23.91 -19.28
CA LEU A 158 10.22 22.64 -19.94
C LEU A 158 8.80 22.16 -19.68
N ASP A 159 8.26 21.38 -20.61
CA ASP A 159 6.96 20.74 -20.43
C ASP A 159 7.11 19.47 -19.57
N LEU A 160 6.25 19.37 -18.55
CA LEU A 160 6.22 18.21 -17.66
C LEU A 160 5.88 16.92 -18.43
N ILE A 161 4.95 16.99 -19.38
CA ILE A 161 4.51 15.84 -20.16
C ILE A 161 5.67 15.33 -21.04
N GLU A 162 6.41 16.24 -21.67
CA GLU A 162 7.56 15.88 -22.49
C GLU A 162 8.63 15.12 -21.68
N ILE A 163 8.86 15.53 -20.41
CA ILE A 163 9.81 14.85 -19.53
C ILE A 163 9.30 13.48 -19.07
N GLN A 164 7.99 13.31 -18.90
CA GLN A 164 7.39 12.04 -18.51
C GLN A 164 7.38 10.99 -19.63
N GLU A 165 7.43 11.44 -20.88
CA GLU A 165 7.45 10.57 -22.08
C GLU A 165 8.86 10.12 -22.48
N LYS A 166 9.91 10.69 -21.87
CA LYS A 166 11.33 10.31 -22.10
C LYS A 166 11.77 9.18 -21.19
#